data_a56f39912bd0eda1a2db74ee24676182
#
_entry.id   a56f39912bd0eda1a2db74ee24676182
#
_cell.length_a   1.000
_cell.length_b   1.000
_cell.length_c   1.000
_cell.angle_alpha   90.00
_cell.angle_beta   90.00
_cell.angle_gamma   90.00
#
_symmetry.space_group_name_H-M   'P 1'
#
loop_
_entity.id
_entity.type
_entity.pdbx_description
1 polymer ?
#
loop_
_entity_poly.entity_id
_entity_poly.type
_entity_poly.pdbx_seq_one_letter_code
_entity_poly.pdbx_strand_id
1 'polypeptide(L)'
;MVAPTRIPRGQWIEQGLRALAAGGPDAVRIEPLAQALGVTRGGFYWQFPDRGALLEAMLDTWERATTEEVIERLDREGGDVAAKLRRLFALTSPSVVKTDLAIRDWARRDPAVAQRLRRIDNRRMDGLRSLLAGICSDPDEIEARSMLCFSLLIGNHFIAADHGARSRADVVELAVRRLGA
;
A
#
# COMPACT_ATOMS: atom_id res chain seq x y z
N MET A 1 -21.18 -17.80 32.05
CA MET A 1 -21.28 -17.51 30.62
C MET A 1 -20.35 -16.34 30.32
N VAL A 2 -19.29 -16.59 29.57
CA VAL A 2 -18.39 -15.52 29.12
C VAL A 2 -19.16 -14.71 28.06
N ALA A 3 -19.28 -13.39 28.23
CA ALA A 3 -19.89 -12.52 27.24
C ALA A 3 -19.18 -12.70 25.89
N PRO A 4 -19.87 -12.75 24.76
CA PRO A 4 -19.23 -12.90 23.45
C PRO A 4 -18.28 -11.72 23.24
N THR A 5 -17.00 -12.03 23.08
CA THR A 5 -15.97 -11.02 22.82
C THR A 5 -16.29 -10.31 21.50
N ARG A 6 -16.71 -9.06 21.59
CA ARG A 6 -17.06 -8.26 20.41
C ARG A 6 -15.78 -7.81 19.75
N ILE A 7 -15.45 -8.39 18.60
CA ILE A 7 -14.29 -8.00 17.79
C ILE A 7 -14.53 -6.61 17.18
N PRO A 8 -13.61 -5.64 17.40
CA PRO A 8 -13.68 -4.32 16.79
C PRO A 8 -13.63 -4.38 15.26
N ARG A 9 -14.29 -3.43 14.60
CA ARG A 9 -14.34 -3.31 13.14
C ARG A 9 -12.94 -3.33 12.49
N GLY A 10 -11.96 -2.67 13.10
CA GLY A 10 -10.58 -2.63 12.61
C GLY A 10 -9.90 -3.99 12.52
N GLN A 11 -10.17 -4.90 13.46
CA GLN A 11 -9.58 -6.25 13.42
C GLN A 11 -10.13 -7.09 12.25
N TRP A 12 -11.39 -6.91 11.88
CA TRP A 12 -11.97 -7.53 10.70
C TRP A 12 -11.31 -7.01 9.42
N ILE A 13 -11.09 -5.69 9.33
CA ILE A 13 -10.41 -5.05 8.21
C ILE A 13 -8.96 -5.57 8.11
N GLU A 14 -8.23 -5.60 9.21
CA GLU A 14 -6.85 -6.08 9.24
C GLU A 14 -6.75 -7.55 8.83
N GLN A 15 -7.62 -8.41 9.36
CA GLN A 15 -7.65 -9.82 8.97
C GLN A 15 -8.08 -9.99 7.51
N GLY A 16 -8.99 -9.17 7.01
CA GLY A 16 -9.38 -9.10 5.60
C GLY A 16 -8.21 -8.73 4.69
N LEU A 17 -7.43 -7.71 5.05
CA LEU A 17 -6.23 -7.29 4.31
C LEU A 17 -5.14 -8.38 4.28
N ARG A 18 -4.96 -9.13 5.39
CA ARG A 18 -4.08 -10.31 5.41
C ARG A 18 -4.55 -11.41 4.46
N ALA A 19 -5.85 -11.70 4.45
CA ALA A 19 -6.43 -12.69 3.54
C ALA A 19 -6.31 -12.25 2.07
N LEU A 20 -6.56 -10.97 1.78
CA LEU A 20 -6.38 -10.37 0.46
C LEU A 20 -4.93 -10.51 -0.02
N ALA A 21 -3.96 -10.18 0.83
CA ALA A 21 -2.54 -10.28 0.52
C ALA A 21 -2.06 -11.72 0.28
N ALA A 22 -2.74 -12.70 0.87
CA ALA A 22 -2.39 -14.11 0.75
C ALA A 22 -3.02 -14.80 -0.48
N GLY A 23 -4.22 -14.41 -0.90
CA GLY A 23 -4.96 -15.13 -1.94
C GLY A 23 -5.95 -14.28 -2.74
N GLY A 24 -5.75 -12.97 -2.79
CA GLY A 24 -6.62 -12.05 -3.53
C GLY A 24 -8.02 -11.89 -2.91
N PRO A 25 -8.93 -11.20 -3.64
CA PRO A 25 -10.27 -10.89 -3.10
C PRO A 25 -11.11 -12.14 -2.78
N ASP A 26 -10.88 -13.25 -3.47
CA ASP A 26 -11.63 -14.50 -3.26
C ASP A 26 -11.26 -15.21 -1.95
N ALA A 27 -10.09 -14.91 -1.38
CA ALA A 27 -9.70 -15.40 -0.06
C ALA A 27 -10.39 -14.63 1.09
N VAL A 28 -10.97 -13.46 0.84
CA VAL A 28 -11.69 -12.66 1.83
C VAL A 28 -13.09 -13.23 2.01
N ARG A 29 -13.22 -14.30 2.82
CA ARG A 29 -14.50 -14.98 3.11
C ARG A 29 -14.85 -14.86 4.58
N ILE A 30 -16.13 -14.61 4.88
CA ILE A 30 -16.60 -14.31 6.24
C ILE A 30 -16.26 -15.43 7.23
N GLU A 31 -16.50 -16.70 6.86
CA GLU A 31 -16.28 -17.84 7.76
C GLU A 31 -14.80 -18.04 8.13
N PRO A 32 -13.85 -18.09 7.17
CA PRO A 32 -12.42 -18.17 7.50
C PRO A 32 -11.94 -16.97 8.33
N LEU A 33 -12.45 -15.75 8.07
CA LEU A 33 -12.09 -14.58 8.86
C LEU A 33 -12.62 -14.69 10.30
N ALA A 34 -13.87 -15.09 10.48
CA ALA A 34 -14.46 -15.31 11.81
C ALA A 34 -13.69 -16.37 12.59
N GLN A 35 -13.32 -17.49 11.93
CA GLN A 35 -12.51 -18.55 12.54
C GLN A 35 -11.13 -18.03 12.97
N ALA A 36 -10.45 -17.27 12.11
CA ALA A 36 -9.15 -16.67 12.40
C ALA A 36 -9.20 -15.66 13.57
N LEU A 37 -10.34 -14.99 13.76
CA LEU A 37 -10.59 -14.06 14.86
C LEU A 37 -11.15 -14.74 16.13
N GLY A 38 -11.38 -16.06 16.10
CA GLY A 38 -11.90 -16.81 17.25
C GLY A 38 -13.36 -16.49 17.59
N VAL A 39 -14.17 -16.07 16.61
CA VAL A 39 -15.57 -15.68 16.79
C VAL A 39 -16.50 -16.40 15.82
N THR A 40 -17.80 -16.28 16.05
CA THR A 40 -18.82 -16.82 15.14
C THR A 40 -19.07 -15.86 13.96
N ARG A 41 -19.62 -16.41 12.87
CA ARG A 41 -20.07 -15.63 11.71
C ARG A 41 -21.06 -14.50 12.09
N GLY A 42 -21.88 -14.69 13.11
CA GLY A 42 -22.79 -13.67 13.63
C GLY A 42 -22.09 -12.40 14.09
N GLY A 43 -20.87 -12.52 14.64
CA GLY A 43 -20.06 -11.38 15.05
C GLY A 43 -19.66 -10.43 13.90
N PHE A 44 -19.56 -10.95 12.67
CA PHE A 44 -19.30 -10.16 11.48
C PHE A 44 -20.44 -9.19 11.17
N TYR A 45 -21.67 -9.65 11.18
CA TYR A 45 -22.86 -8.86 10.79
C TYR A 45 -23.19 -7.71 11.75
N TRP A 46 -22.58 -7.69 12.93
CA TRP A 46 -22.59 -6.52 13.81
C TRP A 46 -21.69 -5.38 13.33
N GLN A 47 -20.68 -5.68 12.52
CA GLN A 47 -19.70 -4.71 12.04
C GLN A 47 -19.90 -4.32 10.56
N PHE A 48 -20.41 -5.27 9.75
CA PHE A 48 -20.57 -5.10 8.31
C PHE A 48 -21.89 -5.75 7.85
N PRO A 49 -22.68 -5.07 7.01
CA PRO A 49 -23.91 -5.65 6.45
C PRO A 49 -23.63 -6.86 5.55
N ASP A 50 -22.51 -6.82 4.82
CA ASP A 50 -22.10 -7.86 3.88
C ASP A 50 -20.59 -7.85 3.63
N ARG A 51 -20.12 -8.81 2.82
CA ARG A 51 -18.72 -8.92 2.41
C ARG A 51 -18.25 -7.71 1.57
N GLY A 52 -19.14 -7.14 0.74
CA GLY A 52 -18.83 -5.98 -0.09
C GLY A 52 -18.44 -4.77 0.77
N ALA A 53 -19.22 -4.50 1.83
CA ALA A 53 -18.90 -3.43 2.78
C ALA A 53 -17.57 -3.64 3.53
N LEU A 54 -17.17 -4.88 3.77
CA LEU A 54 -15.83 -5.18 4.29
C LEU A 54 -14.75 -4.86 3.25
N LEU A 55 -14.93 -5.29 2.00
CA LEU A 55 -13.98 -5.03 0.92
C LEU A 55 -13.77 -3.53 0.68
N GLU A 56 -14.84 -2.74 0.68
CA GLU A 56 -14.75 -1.27 0.60
C GLU A 56 -13.98 -0.68 1.78
N ALA A 57 -14.28 -1.10 3.01
CA ALA A 57 -13.58 -0.62 4.19
C ALA A 57 -12.08 -1.02 4.19
N MET A 58 -11.74 -2.17 3.61
CA MET A 58 -10.34 -2.59 3.41
C MET A 58 -9.63 -1.67 2.40
N LEU A 59 -10.28 -1.36 1.28
CA LEU A 59 -9.74 -0.44 0.27
C LEU A 59 -9.58 0.98 0.84
N ASP A 60 -10.54 1.49 1.63
CA ASP A 60 -10.43 2.78 2.31
C ASP A 60 -9.24 2.82 3.28
N THR A 61 -9.06 1.74 4.05
CA THR A 61 -7.95 1.62 5.00
C THR A 61 -6.61 1.58 4.28
N TRP A 62 -6.50 0.79 3.21
CA TRP A 62 -5.29 0.70 2.40
C TRP A 62 -4.95 2.05 1.73
N GLU A 63 -5.92 2.73 1.13
CA GLU A 63 -5.75 4.05 0.50
C GLU A 63 -5.16 5.04 1.48
N ARG A 64 -5.80 5.19 2.65
CA ARG A 64 -5.35 6.11 3.70
C ARG A 64 -3.94 5.77 4.18
N ALA A 65 -3.69 4.51 4.55
CA ALA A 65 -2.42 4.09 5.12
C ALA A 65 -1.24 4.17 4.14
N THR A 66 -1.50 4.00 2.84
CA THR A 66 -0.43 3.95 1.83
C THR A 66 -0.29 5.22 1.00
N THR A 67 -1.14 6.21 1.20
CA THR A 67 -1.12 7.47 0.46
C THR A 67 -1.20 8.67 1.39
N GLU A 68 -2.30 8.87 2.08
CA GLU A 68 -2.51 10.06 2.92
C GLU A 68 -1.56 10.10 4.11
N GLU A 69 -1.51 9.04 4.90
CA GLU A 69 -0.64 8.96 6.08
C GLU A 69 0.86 9.01 5.70
N VAL A 70 1.22 8.49 4.52
CA VAL A 70 2.61 8.58 4.00
C VAL A 70 2.96 10.02 3.66
N ILE A 71 2.12 10.73 2.91
CA ILE A 71 2.34 12.13 2.54
C ILE A 71 2.43 13.00 3.80
N GLU A 72 1.45 12.89 4.69
CA GLU A 72 1.43 13.63 5.96
C GLU A 72 2.67 13.37 6.82
N ARG A 73 3.14 12.13 6.84
CA ARG A 73 4.32 11.75 7.59
C ARG A 73 5.59 12.37 7.00
N LEU A 74 5.76 12.32 5.67
CA LEU A 74 6.90 12.94 5.00
C LEU A 74 6.94 14.46 5.21
N ASP A 75 5.78 15.11 5.23
CA ASP A 75 5.69 16.55 5.46
C ASP A 75 5.99 16.91 6.93
N ARG A 76 5.46 16.15 7.87
CA ARG A 76 5.67 16.39 9.32
C ARG A 76 7.13 16.18 9.73
N GLU A 77 7.78 15.14 9.22
CA GLU A 77 9.16 14.81 9.59
C GLU A 77 10.18 15.75 8.91
N GLY A 78 9.81 16.47 7.85
CA GLY A 78 10.65 17.44 7.16
C GLY A 78 11.90 16.81 6.53
N GLY A 79 12.95 17.61 6.35
CA GLY A 79 14.21 17.19 5.74
C GLY A 79 14.30 17.51 4.25
N ASP A 80 15.47 17.27 3.66
CA ASP A 80 15.70 17.41 2.22
C ASP A 80 15.01 16.33 1.40
N VAL A 81 14.96 16.50 0.07
CA VAL A 81 14.32 15.57 -0.87
C VAL A 81 14.91 14.17 -0.75
N ALA A 82 16.23 14.06 -0.62
CA ALA A 82 16.91 12.77 -0.51
C ALA A 82 16.53 12.04 0.79
N ALA A 83 16.38 12.75 1.90
CA ALA A 83 15.92 12.19 3.17
C ALA A 83 14.46 11.73 3.06
N LYS A 84 13.58 12.54 2.46
CA LYS A 84 12.18 12.19 2.24
C LYS A 84 12.02 10.96 1.32
N LEU A 85 12.81 10.87 0.25
CA LEU A 85 12.83 9.68 -0.62
C LEU A 85 13.25 8.42 0.15
N ARG A 86 14.34 8.47 0.92
CA ARG A 86 14.77 7.32 1.74
C ARG A 86 13.68 6.87 2.71
N ARG A 87 12.98 7.81 3.35
CA ARG A 87 11.85 7.48 4.24
C ARG A 87 10.70 6.84 3.50
N LEU A 88 10.34 7.37 2.33
CA LEU A 88 9.28 6.80 1.49
C LEU A 88 9.53 5.31 1.22
N PHE A 89 10.76 4.96 0.82
CA PHE A 89 11.14 3.56 0.61
C PHE A 89 11.18 2.74 1.92
N ALA A 90 11.57 3.33 3.03
CA ALA A 90 11.56 2.66 4.33
C ALA A 90 10.14 2.39 4.88
N LEU A 91 9.14 3.18 4.49
CA LEU A 91 7.75 2.97 4.87
C LEU A 91 7.08 1.80 4.14
N THR A 92 7.68 1.32 3.05
CA THR A 92 7.19 0.17 2.29
C THR A 92 7.54 -1.15 2.98
N SER A 93 6.82 -1.50 4.04
CA SER A 93 6.98 -2.80 4.70
C SER A 93 6.52 -3.95 3.80
N PRO A 94 7.05 -5.19 3.97
CA PRO A 94 6.65 -6.34 3.16
C PRO A 94 5.15 -6.64 3.18
N SER A 95 4.45 -6.36 4.28
CA SER A 95 3.00 -6.55 4.39
C SER A 95 2.20 -5.53 3.58
N VAL A 96 2.62 -4.26 3.63
CA VAL A 96 2.02 -3.18 2.83
C VAL A 96 2.17 -3.47 1.35
N VAL A 97 3.37 -3.88 0.92
CA VAL A 97 3.65 -4.24 -0.46
C VAL A 97 2.80 -5.40 -0.94
N LYS A 98 2.71 -6.48 -0.19
CA LYS A 98 1.88 -7.64 -0.55
C LYS A 98 0.42 -7.25 -0.76
N THR A 99 -0.12 -6.40 0.10
CA THR A 99 -1.49 -5.89 -0.03
C THR A 99 -1.64 -5.01 -1.27
N ASP A 100 -0.70 -4.08 -1.52
CA ASP A 100 -0.73 -3.21 -2.72
C ASP A 100 -0.69 -4.03 -4.02
N LEU A 101 0.17 -5.05 -4.09
CA LEU A 101 0.25 -5.95 -5.24
C LEU A 101 -1.02 -6.78 -5.44
N ALA A 102 -1.63 -7.27 -4.36
CA ALA A 102 -2.90 -8.00 -4.43
C ALA A 102 -4.05 -7.11 -4.93
N ILE A 103 -4.08 -5.83 -4.54
CA ILE A 103 -5.06 -4.86 -5.03
C ILE A 103 -4.80 -4.54 -6.50
N ARG A 104 -3.55 -4.42 -6.94
CA ARG A 104 -3.20 -4.23 -8.36
C ARG A 104 -3.63 -5.41 -9.23
N ASP A 105 -3.46 -6.63 -8.74
CA ASP A 105 -3.96 -7.82 -9.44
C ASP A 105 -5.51 -7.88 -9.46
N TRP A 106 -6.16 -7.51 -8.35
CA TRP A 106 -7.62 -7.39 -8.30
C TRP A 106 -8.15 -6.34 -9.30
N ALA A 107 -7.50 -5.17 -9.38
CA ALA A 107 -7.86 -4.10 -10.31
C ALA A 107 -7.83 -4.53 -11.80
N ARG A 108 -7.05 -5.55 -12.15
CA ARG A 108 -7.03 -6.10 -13.52
C ARG A 108 -8.34 -6.79 -13.91
N ARG A 109 -9.14 -7.19 -12.94
CA ARG A 109 -10.37 -8.00 -13.11
C ARG A 109 -11.63 -7.26 -12.66
N ASP A 110 -11.48 -6.13 -11.96
CA ASP A 110 -12.58 -5.35 -11.40
C ASP A 110 -12.45 -3.88 -11.81
N PRO A 111 -13.34 -3.37 -12.69
CA PRO A 111 -13.27 -2.00 -13.18
C PRO A 111 -13.43 -0.93 -12.09
N ALA A 112 -14.19 -1.19 -11.02
CA ALA A 112 -14.37 -0.24 -9.92
C ALA A 112 -13.08 -0.11 -9.12
N VAL A 113 -12.42 -1.23 -8.84
CA VAL A 113 -11.10 -1.25 -8.17
C VAL A 113 -10.03 -0.62 -9.07
N ALA A 114 -10.07 -0.87 -10.38
CA ALA A 114 -9.16 -0.23 -11.35
C ALA A 114 -9.30 1.30 -11.34
N GLN A 115 -10.52 1.81 -11.34
CA GLN A 115 -10.77 3.25 -11.27
C GLN A 115 -10.26 3.84 -9.94
N ARG A 116 -10.46 3.15 -8.83
CA ARG A 116 -9.95 3.56 -7.53
C ARG A 116 -8.42 3.58 -7.50
N LEU A 117 -7.78 2.50 -7.96
CA LEU A 117 -6.32 2.40 -8.06
C LEU A 117 -5.73 3.54 -8.90
N ARG A 118 -6.35 3.87 -10.03
CA ARG A 118 -5.92 4.99 -10.89
C ARG A 118 -5.94 6.33 -10.15
N ARG A 119 -6.99 6.61 -9.35
CA ARG A 119 -7.05 7.85 -8.55
C ARG A 119 -5.92 7.89 -7.52
N ILE A 120 -5.65 6.77 -6.88
CA ILE A 120 -4.61 6.65 -5.84
C ILE A 120 -3.22 6.80 -6.44
N ASP A 121 -2.95 6.13 -7.57
CA ASP A 121 -1.66 6.24 -8.26
C ASP A 121 -1.41 7.67 -8.77
N ASN A 122 -2.45 8.37 -9.27
CA ASN A 122 -2.33 9.78 -9.61
C ASN A 122 -1.94 10.64 -8.40
N ARG A 123 -2.59 10.47 -7.24
CA ARG A 123 -2.24 11.21 -6.02
C ARG A 123 -0.81 10.92 -5.55
N ARG A 124 -0.36 9.67 -5.64
CA ARG A 124 1.03 9.28 -5.31
C ARG A 124 2.03 9.94 -6.28
N MET A 125 1.72 9.95 -7.57
CA MET A 125 2.52 10.65 -8.58
C MET A 125 2.56 12.16 -8.31
N ASP A 126 1.44 12.79 -7.95
CA ASP A 126 1.40 14.21 -7.61
C ASP A 126 2.27 14.52 -6.38
N GLY A 127 2.25 13.65 -5.37
CA GLY A 127 3.14 13.73 -4.21
C GLY A 127 4.62 13.65 -4.58
N LEU A 128 4.98 12.74 -5.50
CA LEU A 128 6.36 12.62 -6.00
C LEU A 128 6.79 13.84 -6.82
N ARG A 129 5.92 14.34 -7.71
CA ARG A 129 6.17 15.59 -8.47
C ARG A 129 6.44 16.76 -7.54
N SER A 130 5.59 16.93 -6.54
CA SER A 130 5.75 18.00 -5.53
C SER A 130 7.05 17.86 -4.75
N LEU A 131 7.42 16.64 -4.38
CA LEU A 131 8.67 16.37 -3.68
C LEU A 131 9.90 16.68 -4.55
N LEU A 132 9.91 16.21 -5.80
CA LEU A 132 11.05 16.34 -6.72
C LEU A 132 11.21 17.75 -7.28
N ALA A 133 10.14 18.54 -7.32
CA ALA A 133 10.21 19.99 -7.62
C ALA A 133 11.10 20.76 -6.64
N GLY A 134 11.42 20.19 -5.48
CA GLY A 134 12.37 20.76 -4.52
C GLY A 134 13.84 20.70 -4.94
N ILE A 135 14.18 19.91 -5.97
CA ILE A 135 15.56 19.75 -6.48
C ILE A 135 15.70 19.96 -7.99
N CYS A 136 14.59 20.05 -8.70
CA CYS A 136 14.55 20.24 -10.15
C CYS A 136 13.44 21.23 -10.52
N SER A 137 13.71 22.11 -11.48
CA SER A 137 12.73 23.07 -12.01
C SER A 137 12.21 22.73 -13.41
N ASP A 138 12.84 21.76 -14.07
CA ASP A 138 12.42 21.29 -15.39
C ASP A 138 11.21 20.32 -15.24
N PRO A 139 10.04 20.64 -15.81
CA PRO A 139 8.85 19.80 -15.72
C PRO A 139 9.04 18.39 -16.31
N ASP A 140 9.78 18.25 -17.40
CA ASP A 140 10.02 16.96 -18.04
C ASP A 140 10.92 16.07 -17.17
N GLU A 141 11.93 16.66 -16.53
CA GLU A 141 12.79 15.96 -15.59
C GLU A 141 12.04 15.56 -14.32
N ILE A 142 11.18 16.42 -13.78
CA ILE A 142 10.31 16.11 -12.63
C ILE A 142 9.41 14.92 -12.96
N GLU A 143 8.76 14.92 -14.13
CA GLU A 143 7.88 13.83 -14.56
C GLU A 143 8.65 12.51 -14.71
N ALA A 144 9.79 12.55 -15.40
CA ALA A 144 10.64 11.39 -15.62
C ALA A 144 11.13 10.78 -14.29
N ARG A 145 11.66 11.59 -13.39
CA ARG A 145 12.12 11.13 -12.06
C ARG A 145 10.97 10.61 -11.21
N SER A 146 9.81 11.24 -11.26
CA SER A 146 8.61 10.77 -10.54
C SER A 146 8.18 9.39 -11.02
N MET A 147 8.13 9.18 -12.34
CA MET A 147 7.82 7.88 -12.93
C MET A 147 8.86 6.83 -12.57
N LEU A 148 10.16 7.14 -12.63
CA LEU A 148 11.23 6.22 -12.25
C LEU A 148 11.15 5.85 -10.77
N CYS A 149 10.92 6.83 -9.88
CA CYS A 149 10.76 6.60 -8.45
C CYS A 149 9.56 5.70 -8.16
N PHE A 150 8.42 5.99 -8.75
CA PHE A 150 7.20 5.18 -8.59
C PHE A 150 7.36 3.76 -9.14
N SER A 151 8.00 3.63 -10.31
CA SER A 151 8.32 2.34 -10.92
C SER A 151 9.26 1.51 -10.02
N LEU A 152 10.26 2.13 -9.38
CA LEU A 152 11.14 1.46 -8.46
C LEU A 152 10.40 1.00 -7.20
N LEU A 153 9.50 1.83 -6.64
CA LEU A 153 8.66 1.46 -5.48
C LEU A 153 7.83 0.19 -5.73
N ILE A 154 7.26 0.07 -6.92
CA ILE A 154 6.41 -1.08 -7.29
C ILE A 154 7.23 -2.21 -7.91
N GLY A 155 8.03 -1.91 -8.93
CA GLY A 155 8.73 -2.88 -9.78
C GLY A 155 9.80 -3.67 -9.05
N ASN A 156 10.46 -3.06 -8.07
CA ASN A 156 11.45 -3.72 -7.21
C ASN A 156 10.95 -5.05 -6.61
N HIS A 157 9.64 -5.18 -6.36
CA HIS A 157 9.06 -6.38 -5.77
C HIS A 157 8.74 -7.50 -6.77
N PHE A 158 8.81 -7.21 -8.06
CA PHE A 158 8.62 -8.18 -9.15
C PHE A 158 9.94 -8.67 -9.75
N ILE A 159 11.05 -7.96 -9.50
CA ILE A 159 12.35 -8.33 -10.04
C ILE A 159 12.91 -9.49 -9.22
N ALA A 160 13.19 -10.63 -9.89
CA ALA A 160 13.77 -11.81 -9.28
C ALA A 160 15.30 -11.90 -9.45
N ALA A 161 15.93 -10.90 -10.11
CA ALA A 161 17.35 -10.91 -10.40
C ALA A 161 18.22 -10.80 -9.13
N ASP A 162 19.36 -11.48 -9.15
CA ASP A 162 20.41 -11.34 -8.16
C ASP A 162 21.27 -10.10 -8.47
N HIS A 163 21.88 -9.55 -7.43
CA HIS A 163 22.70 -8.34 -7.52
C HIS A 163 24.19 -8.60 -7.19
N GLY A 164 24.65 -9.82 -7.43
CA GLY A 164 26.04 -10.24 -7.12
C GLY A 164 26.31 -10.22 -5.63
N ALA A 165 27.36 -9.49 -5.20
CA ALA A 165 27.73 -9.38 -3.79
C ALA A 165 26.87 -8.37 -2.98
N ARG A 166 25.92 -7.67 -3.61
CA ARG A 166 25.09 -6.66 -2.96
C ARG A 166 23.72 -7.22 -2.60
N SER A 167 23.17 -6.77 -1.48
CA SER A 167 21.77 -7.03 -1.18
C SER A 167 20.85 -6.19 -2.07
N ARG A 168 19.60 -6.64 -2.25
CA ARG A 168 18.57 -5.85 -2.93
C ARG A 168 18.36 -4.49 -2.26
N ALA A 169 18.41 -4.44 -0.93
CA ALA A 169 18.25 -3.20 -0.17
C ALA A 169 19.36 -2.19 -0.51
N ASP A 170 20.62 -2.64 -0.61
CA ASP A 170 21.74 -1.79 -1.00
C ASP A 170 21.57 -1.21 -2.42
N VAL A 171 21.06 -2.03 -3.35
CA VAL A 171 20.85 -1.59 -4.73
C VAL A 171 19.70 -0.62 -4.83
N VAL A 172 18.60 -0.85 -4.09
CA VAL A 172 17.48 0.10 -4.01
C VAL A 172 17.94 1.43 -3.41
N GLU A 173 18.76 1.41 -2.35
CA GLU A 173 19.29 2.63 -1.76
C GLU A 173 20.22 3.40 -2.73
N LEU A 174 21.05 2.68 -3.49
CA LEU A 174 21.87 3.29 -4.56
C LEU A 174 20.98 3.98 -5.62
N ALA A 175 19.90 3.32 -6.06
CA ALA A 175 18.96 3.88 -7.02
C ALA A 175 18.24 5.12 -6.46
N VAL A 176 17.76 5.07 -5.23
CA VAL A 176 17.11 6.20 -4.54
C VAL A 176 18.05 7.42 -4.45
N ARG A 177 19.32 7.20 -4.12
CA ARG A 177 20.31 8.29 -4.10
C ARG A 177 20.50 8.94 -5.48
N ARG A 178 20.42 8.19 -6.57
CA ARG A 178 20.49 8.72 -7.94
C ARG A 178 19.26 9.52 -8.35
N LEU A 179 18.10 9.16 -7.83
CA LEU A 179 16.84 9.87 -8.08
C LEU A 179 16.76 11.20 -7.33
N GLY A 180 17.40 11.31 -6.18
CA GLY A 180 17.40 12.50 -5.31
C GLY A 180 18.65 13.40 -5.46
N ALA A 181 19.47 13.16 -6.48
CA ALA A 181 20.70 13.92 -6.75
C ALA A 181 20.45 15.04 -7.76
#